data_ac6149a79a80817377d396fcf039a6e0
#
_entry.id   ac6149a79a80817377d396fcf039a6e0
#
_cell.length_a   1.000
_cell.length_b   1.000
_cell.length_c   1.000
_cell.angle_alpha   90.00
_cell.angle_beta   90.00
_cell.angle_gamma   90.00
#
_symmetry.space_group_name_H-M   'P 1'
#
loop_
_entity.id
_entity.type
_entity.pdbx_description
1 polymer ?
#
loop_
_entity_poly.entity_id
_entity_poly.type
_entity_poly.pdbx_seq_one_letter_code
_entity_poly.pdbx_strand_id
1 'polypeptide(L)'
;KNFEERLDKYIEDLCKNYNKLIIEDEIDNLVIIASFILDFILISPFPENNIKMAKLLTLLLLNKNGYEVGRYMNLGKIYDERSQVYFKGLFTRKNDTEKFYYGVNKWLEYFMKFVLEAYIALGEELNLKETKKETKTKRIEKIINSTLGYFTKEDIRELCPDIPEPTINRVFNNLRKDGKIEVVARGRSAKWKRV
;
A
#
# COMPACT_ATOMS: atom_id res chain seq x y z
N LYS A 1 -9.41 43.21 6.14
CA LYS A 1 -8.03 43.22 6.71
C LYS A 1 -7.89 42.23 7.86
N ASN A 2 -8.72 42.32 8.91
CA ASN A 2 -8.55 41.49 10.13
C ASN A 2 -8.80 39.97 9.96
N PHE A 3 -9.46 39.51 8.93
CA PHE A 3 -9.75 38.09 8.70
C PHE A 3 -8.62 37.42 7.91
N GLU A 4 -8.16 38.06 6.83
CA GLU A 4 -7.04 37.55 6.01
C GLU A 4 -5.75 37.48 6.82
N GLU A 5 -5.41 38.54 7.57
CA GLU A 5 -4.22 38.54 8.44
C GLU A 5 -4.25 37.43 9.53
N ARG A 6 -5.44 37.07 10.04
CA ARG A 6 -5.60 35.95 10.96
C ARG A 6 -5.44 34.59 10.27
N LEU A 7 -5.93 34.49 9.06
CA LEU A 7 -5.83 33.26 8.27
C LEU A 7 -4.37 32.95 7.92
N ASP A 8 -3.62 33.95 7.46
CA ASP A 8 -2.18 33.81 7.19
C ASP A 8 -1.42 33.35 8.41
N LYS A 9 -1.73 33.95 9.58
CA LYS A 9 -1.12 33.54 10.84
C LYS A 9 -1.45 32.08 11.20
N TYR A 10 -2.68 31.62 11.02
CA TYR A 10 -3.05 30.23 11.29
C TYR A 10 -2.29 29.26 10.40
N ILE A 11 -2.11 29.57 9.13
CA ILE A 11 -1.32 28.74 8.20
C ILE A 11 0.16 28.75 8.58
N GLU A 12 0.73 29.91 8.94
CA GLU A 12 2.11 29.97 9.43
C GLU A 12 2.31 29.10 10.68
N ASP A 13 1.42 29.22 11.66
CA ASP A 13 1.50 28.48 12.90
C ASP A 13 1.35 26.97 12.65
N LEU A 14 0.44 26.58 11.76
CA LEU A 14 0.28 25.18 11.31
C LEU A 14 1.58 24.63 10.70
N CYS A 15 2.21 25.37 9.79
CA CYS A 15 3.48 24.99 9.18
C CYS A 15 4.63 24.91 10.18
N LYS A 16 4.72 25.89 11.11
CA LYS A 16 5.73 25.91 12.17
C LYS A 16 5.59 24.71 13.10
N ASN A 17 4.36 24.40 13.54
CA ASN A 17 4.08 23.25 14.40
C ASN A 17 4.42 21.93 13.70
N TYR A 18 4.03 21.76 12.45
CA TYR A 18 4.40 20.60 11.66
C TYR A 18 5.92 20.39 11.60
N ASN A 19 6.68 21.44 11.22
CA ASN A 19 8.12 21.33 11.11
C ASN A 19 8.79 21.04 12.47
N LYS A 20 8.29 21.63 13.55
CA LYS A 20 8.77 21.38 14.91
C LYS A 20 8.57 19.91 15.29
N LEU A 21 7.37 19.36 15.15
CA LEU A 21 7.05 17.98 15.51
C LEU A 21 7.86 16.95 14.69
N ILE A 22 8.09 17.22 13.40
CA ILE A 22 8.94 16.35 12.54
C ILE A 22 10.40 16.35 13.05
N ILE A 23 10.91 17.49 13.54
CA ILE A 23 12.29 17.58 14.05
C ILE A 23 12.43 16.92 15.43
N GLU A 24 11.43 17.03 16.28
CA GLU A 24 11.41 16.43 17.62
C GLU A 24 11.40 14.90 17.60
N ASP A 25 10.88 14.30 16.52
CA ASP A 25 10.84 12.83 16.29
C ASP A 25 10.23 12.01 17.45
N GLU A 26 9.34 12.63 18.24
CA GLU A 26 8.66 11.97 19.35
C GLU A 26 7.35 11.29 18.94
N ILE A 27 6.79 11.69 17.79
CA ILE A 27 5.50 11.24 17.25
C ILE A 27 5.71 10.69 15.83
N ASP A 28 5.05 9.57 15.52
CA ASP A 28 5.09 8.98 14.17
C ASP A 28 4.70 9.99 13.10
N ASN A 29 5.48 10.07 12.02
CA ASN A 29 5.31 11.03 10.95
C ASN A 29 3.94 10.93 10.25
N LEU A 30 3.35 9.73 10.16
CA LEU A 30 1.99 9.58 9.60
C LEU A 30 0.94 10.25 10.47
N VAL A 31 1.08 10.21 11.80
CA VAL A 31 0.18 10.90 12.73
C VAL A 31 0.30 12.41 12.57
N ILE A 32 1.53 12.91 12.46
CA ILE A 32 1.80 14.35 12.25
C ILE A 32 1.21 14.83 10.93
N ILE A 33 1.42 14.06 9.85
CA ILE A 33 0.87 14.36 8.52
C ILE A 33 -0.66 14.35 8.56
N ALA A 34 -1.27 13.31 9.13
CA ALA A 34 -2.73 13.21 9.23
C ALA A 34 -3.33 14.39 10.00
N SER A 35 -2.72 14.79 11.11
CA SER A 35 -3.14 15.94 11.94
C SER A 35 -3.02 17.24 11.14
N PHE A 36 -1.89 17.46 10.46
CA PHE A 36 -1.69 18.64 9.61
C PHE A 36 -2.78 18.76 8.54
N ILE A 37 -3.10 17.68 7.85
CA ILE A 37 -4.12 17.67 6.80
C ILE A 37 -5.51 17.95 7.38
N LEU A 38 -5.82 17.40 8.55
CA LEU A 38 -7.07 17.68 9.26
C LEU A 38 -7.21 19.18 9.59
N ASP A 39 -6.18 19.76 10.21
CA ASP A 39 -6.16 21.16 10.59
C ASP A 39 -6.26 22.07 9.38
N PHE A 40 -5.54 21.77 8.28
CA PHE A 40 -5.66 22.48 7.03
C PHE A 40 -7.10 22.50 6.49
N ILE A 41 -7.79 21.36 6.51
CA ILE A 41 -9.18 21.23 6.07
C ILE A 41 -10.12 22.04 6.99
N LEU A 42 -9.89 22.02 8.31
CA LEU A 42 -10.68 22.75 9.29
C LEU A 42 -10.50 24.27 9.16
N ILE A 43 -9.28 24.73 8.89
CA ILE A 43 -8.97 26.15 8.64
C ILE A 43 -9.64 26.61 7.34
N SER A 44 -9.66 25.75 6.32
CA SER A 44 -10.25 26.05 4.98
C SER A 44 -9.75 27.39 4.43
N PRO A 45 -8.44 27.56 4.17
CA PRO A 45 -7.86 28.88 3.87
C PRO A 45 -8.29 29.48 2.53
N PHE A 46 -8.78 28.68 1.62
CA PHE A 46 -9.21 29.15 0.29
C PHE A 46 -10.73 29.25 0.20
N PRO A 47 -11.28 30.16 -0.61
CA PRO A 47 -12.72 30.21 -0.87
C PRO A 47 -13.26 28.90 -1.44
N GLU A 48 -12.44 28.23 -2.28
CA GLU A 48 -12.79 26.97 -2.96
C GLU A 48 -11.60 26.02 -3.03
N ASN A 49 -11.86 24.77 -3.36
CA ASN A 49 -10.84 23.75 -3.65
C ASN A 49 -9.94 23.33 -2.46
N ASN A 50 -10.32 23.63 -1.21
CA ASN A 50 -9.53 23.21 -0.03
C ASN A 50 -9.28 21.69 0.01
N ILE A 51 -10.26 20.89 -0.37
CA ILE A 51 -10.10 19.41 -0.43
C ILE A 51 -9.12 18.99 -1.51
N LYS A 52 -9.11 19.64 -2.68
CA LYS A 52 -8.12 19.34 -3.73
C LYS A 52 -6.71 19.70 -3.26
N MET A 53 -6.57 20.85 -2.58
CA MET A 53 -5.30 21.25 -2.00
C MET A 53 -4.85 20.30 -0.90
N ALA A 54 -5.75 19.86 -0.02
CA ALA A 54 -5.44 18.85 1.00
C ALA A 54 -4.92 17.54 0.40
N LYS A 55 -5.48 17.08 -0.74
CA LYS A 55 -4.97 15.90 -1.46
C LYS A 55 -3.55 16.12 -1.97
N LEU A 56 -3.24 17.28 -2.54
CA LEU A 56 -1.89 17.61 -3.00
C LEU A 56 -0.90 17.72 -1.84
N LEU A 57 -1.31 18.34 -0.74
CA LEU A 57 -0.50 18.40 0.49
C LEU A 57 -0.25 17.01 1.07
N THR A 58 -1.26 16.14 1.08
CA THR A 58 -1.09 14.74 1.50
C THR A 58 -0.01 14.05 0.69
N LEU A 59 -0.07 14.15 -0.64
CA LEU A 59 0.92 13.55 -1.52
C LEU A 59 2.33 14.12 -1.28
N LEU A 60 2.43 15.45 -1.15
CA LEU A 60 3.69 16.14 -0.87
C LEU A 60 4.30 15.70 0.45
N LEU A 61 3.51 15.72 1.54
CA LEU A 61 3.99 15.42 2.87
C LEU A 61 4.34 13.94 3.04
N LEU A 62 3.56 13.02 2.46
CA LEU A 62 3.92 11.61 2.41
C LEU A 62 5.26 11.39 1.71
N ASN A 63 5.45 11.95 0.51
CA ASN A 63 6.72 11.82 -0.22
C ASN A 63 7.90 12.43 0.54
N LYS A 64 7.72 13.61 1.14
CA LYS A 64 8.76 14.29 1.93
C LYS A 64 9.23 13.45 3.13
N ASN A 65 8.36 12.64 3.70
CA ASN A 65 8.65 11.78 4.85
C ASN A 65 8.92 10.32 4.46
N GLY A 66 9.25 10.03 3.20
CA GLY A 66 9.65 8.69 2.75
C GLY A 66 8.52 7.73 2.41
N TYR A 67 7.27 8.15 2.46
CA TYR A 67 6.12 7.35 2.05
C TYR A 67 5.86 7.53 0.54
N GLU A 68 6.62 6.83 -0.28
CA GLU A 68 6.68 7.06 -1.74
C GLU A 68 5.53 6.41 -2.54
N VAL A 69 4.56 5.76 -1.90
CA VAL A 69 3.47 5.06 -2.57
C VAL A 69 2.72 5.93 -3.59
N GLY A 70 2.61 7.23 -3.34
CA GLY A 70 1.97 8.19 -4.25
C GLY A 70 2.71 8.45 -5.56
N ARG A 71 3.99 8.01 -5.69
CA ARG A 71 4.73 8.04 -6.97
C ARG A 71 4.30 6.93 -7.92
N TYR A 72 3.74 5.86 -7.39
CA TYR A 72 3.40 4.64 -8.13
C TYR A 72 1.90 4.42 -8.23
N MET A 73 1.13 4.93 -7.26
CA MET A 73 -0.31 4.76 -7.16
C MET A 73 -1.05 6.08 -7.25
N ASN A 74 -2.22 6.08 -7.91
CA ASN A 74 -3.09 7.25 -7.93
C ASN A 74 -3.86 7.36 -6.60
N LEU A 75 -3.25 8.04 -5.62
CA LEU A 75 -3.86 8.26 -4.32
C LEU A 75 -5.18 9.04 -4.39
N GLY A 76 -5.34 9.90 -5.41
CA GLY A 76 -6.57 10.67 -5.62
C GLY A 76 -7.78 9.75 -5.82
N LYS A 77 -7.64 8.66 -6.55
CA LYS A 77 -8.73 7.69 -6.79
C LYS A 77 -9.13 6.98 -5.50
N ILE A 78 -8.17 6.50 -4.72
CA ILE A 78 -8.41 5.83 -3.43
C ILE A 78 -9.07 6.79 -2.43
N TYR A 79 -8.65 8.06 -2.45
CA TYR A 79 -9.17 9.11 -1.59
C TYR A 79 -10.63 9.47 -1.90
N ASP A 80 -11.03 9.51 -3.17
CA ASP A 80 -12.36 9.95 -3.60
C ASP A 80 -13.48 8.98 -3.19
N GLU A 81 -13.20 7.69 -3.12
CA GLU A 81 -14.20 6.67 -2.84
C GLU A 81 -14.73 6.72 -1.39
N ARG A 82 -13.93 7.21 -0.43
CA ARG A 82 -14.23 7.14 1.01
C ARG A 82 -14.19 8.47 1.77
N SER A 83 -13.52 9.50 1.23
CA SER A 83 -13.27 10.74 1.97
C SER A 83 -14.52 11.56 2.28
N GLN A 84 -15.50 11.56 1.40
CA GLN A 84 -16.72 12.40 1.57
C GLN A 84 -17.52 12.04 2.81
N VAL A 85 -17.52 10.78 3.23
CA VAL A 85 -18.25 10.30 4.42
C VAL A 85 -17.61 10.84 5.70
N TYR A 86 -16.27 10.89 5.74
CA TYR A 86 -15.52 11.36 6.91
C TYR A 86 -15.58 12.87 7.07
N PHE A 87 -15.43 13.63 5.99
CA PHE A 87 -15.50 15.10 6.04
C PHE A 87 -16.88 15.60 6.48
N LYS A 88 -17.96 15.01 5.98
CA LYS A 88 -19.32 15.38 6.41
C LYS A 88 -19.52 15.16 7.91
N GLY A 89 -18.94 14.10 8.48
CA GLY A 89 -19.02 13.80 9.92
C GLY A 89 -18.27 14.78 10.81
N LEU A 90 -17.12 15.29 10.35
CA LEU A 90 -16.28 16.26 11.08
C LEU A 90 -16.91 17.65 11.13
N PHE A 91 -17.51 18.12 10.03
CA PHE A 91 -18.04 19.48 9.92
C PHE A 91 -19.37 19.68 10.69
N THR A 92 -20.14 18.62 10.94
CA THR A 92 -21.47 18.75 11.57
C THR A 92 -21.43 18.92 13.09
N ARG A 93 -20.25 18.89 13.77
CA ARG A 93 -20.15 18.71 15.22
C ARG A 93 -19.20 19.64 15.96
N LYS A 94 -18.97 20.85 15.45
CA LYS A 94 -18.03 21.85 16.05
C LYS A 94 -18.31 22.25 17.50
N ASN A 95 -19.50 22.01 18.06
CA ASN A 95 -19.90 22.52 19.38
C ASN A 95 -19.89 21.46 20.51
N ASP A 96 -19.42 20.25 20.24
CA ASP A 96 -19.41 19.15 21.23
C ASP A 96 -17.98 18.56 21.32
N THR A 97 -17.29 18.83 22.40
CA THR A 97 -15.86 18.48 22.59
C THR A 97 -15.63 16.97 22.52
N GLU A 98 -16.47 16.15 23.13
CA GLU A 98 -16.32 14.68 23.09
C GLU A 98 -16.49 14.15 21.66
N LYS A 99 -17.49 14.66 20.94
CA LYS A 99 -17.72 14.29 19.53
C LYS A 99 -16.61 14.79 18.61
N PHE A 100 -15.97 15.91 18.94
CA PHE A 100 -14.80 16.42 18.23
C PHE A 100 -13.62 15.46 18.37
N TYR A 101 -13.25 15.06 19.59
CA TYR A 101 -12.17 14.08 19.80
C TYR A 101 -12.47 12.73 19.16
N TYR A 102 -13.72 12.26 19.23
CA TYR A 102 -14.12 11.06 18.52
C TYR A 102 -13.96 11.20 17.00
N GLY A 103 -14.28 12.36 16.43
CA GLY A 103 -14.08 12.67 15.02
C GLY A 103 -12.61 12.68 14.60
N VAL A 104 -11.72 13.23 15.44
CA VAL A 104 -10.26 13.23 15.22
C VAL A 104 -9.72 11.80 15.19
N ASN A 105 -10.08 10.97 16.16
CA ASN A 105 -9.65 9.57 16.18
C ASN A 105 -10.13 8.80 14.95
N LYS A 106 -11.37 9.03 14.51
CA LYS A 106 -11.91 8.43 13.28
C LYS A 106 -11.20 8.91 12.03
N TRP A 107 -10.79 10.19 11.99
CA TRP A 107 -9.96 10.70 10.91
C TRP A 107 -8.59 10.03 10.86
N LEU A 108 -7.90 9.92 12.00
CA LEU A 108 -6.60 9.24 12.09
C LEU A 108 -6.70 7.79 11.64
N GLU A 109 -7.71 7.05 12.14
CA GLU A 109 -7.98 5.66 11.71
C GLU A 109 -8.19 5.56 10.19
N TYR A 110 -8.98 6.48 9.62
CA TYR A 110 -9.22 6.54 8.18
C TYR A 110 -7.91 6.80 7.42
N PHE A 111 -7.12 7.80 7.85
CA PHE A 111 -5.89 8.19 7.18
C PHE A 111 -4.87 7.05 7.17
N MET A 112 -4.69 6.35 8.30
CA MET A 112 -3.81 5.18 8.38
C MET A 112 -4.27 4.06 7.45
N LYS A 113 -5.57 3.76 7.44
CA LYS A 113 -6.15 2.76 6.52
C LYS A 113 -5.97 3.13 5.06
N PHE A 114 -6.17 4.40 4.72
CA PHE A 114 -5.96 4.92 3.37
C PHE A 114 -4.51 4.70 2.88
N VAL A 115 -3.51 5.03 3.70
CA VAL A 115 -2.10 4.80 3.36
C VAL A 115 -1.80 3.30 3.25
N LEU A 116 -2.28 2.49 4.19
CA LEU A 116 -2.10 1.03 4.17
C LEU A 116 -2.70 0.40 2.90
N GLU A 117 -3.93 0.77 2.54
CA GLU A 117 -4.60 0.27 1.33
C GLU A 117 -3.83 0.64 0.05
N ALA A 118 -3.25 1.85 0.01
CA ALA A 118 -2.41 2.26 -1.11
C ALA A 118 -1.15 1.37 -1.26
N TYR A 119 -0.50 1.00 -0.16
CA TYR A 119 0.64 0.08 -0.19
C TYR A 119 0.24 -1.35 -0.54
N ILE A 120 -0.90 -1.84 -0.04
CA ILE A 120 -1.44 -3.16 -0.41
C ILE A 120 -1.70 -3.21 -1.93
N ALA A 121 -2.40 -2.20 -2.46
CA ALA A 121 -2.70 -2.13 -3.89
C ALA A 121 -1.41 -2.05 -4.75
N LEU A 122 -0.39 -1.32 -4.29
CA LEU A 122 0.92 -1.29 -4.95
C LEU A 122 1.57 -2.68 -4.94
N GLY A 123 1.55 -3.38 -3.80
CA GLY A 123 2.07 -4.74 -3.68
C GLY A 123 1.39 -5.72 -4.64
N GLU A 124 0.06 -5.67 -4.74
CA GLU A 124 -0.71 -6.47 -5.70
C GLU A 124 -0.34 -6.15 -7.15
N GLU A 125 -0.21 -4.87 -7.50
CA GLU A 125 0.18 -4.46 -8.86
C GLU A 125 1.60 -4.93 -9.22
N LEU A 126 2.54 -4.87 -8.29
CA LEU A 126 3.89 -5.38 -8.46
C LEU A 126 3.91 -6.90 -8.64
N ASN A 127 3.17 -7.64 -7.82
CA ASN A 127 3.04 -9.10 -7.93
C ASN A 127 2.42 -9.50 -9.28
N LEU A 128 1.40 -8.77 -9.76
CA LEU A 128 0.82 -9.00 -11.08
C LEU A 128 1.81 -8.71 -12.22
N LYS A 129 2.68 -7.70 -12.07
CA LYS A 129 3.73 -7.39 -13.06
C LYS A 129 4.84 -8.45 -13.05
N GLU A 130 5.23 -8.95 -11.88
CA GLU A 130 6.19 -10.06 -11.79
C GLU A 130 5.65 -11.33 -12.43
N THR A 131 4.42 -11.71 -12.14
CA THR A 131 3.77 -12.90 -12.75
C THR A 131 3.62 -12.77 -14.27
N LYS A 132 3.39 -11.57 -14.81
CA LYS A 132 3.35 -11.32 -16.26
C LYS A 132 4.73 -11.37 -16.94
N LYS A 133 5.80 -11.08 -16.22
CA LYS A 133 7.19 -11.12 -16.73
C LYS A 133 7.89 -12.46 -16.46
N GLU A 134 7.41 -13.24 -15.50
CA GLU A 134 7.99 -14.55 -15.22
C GLU A 134 7.70 -15.51 -16.36
N THR A 135 8.76 -16.06 -16.95
CA THR A 135 8.59 -17.13 -17.95
C THR A 135 7.95 -18.34 -17.26
N LYS A 136 7.13 -19.12 -18.00
CA LYS A 136 6.51 -20.34 -17.50
C LYS A 136 7.51 -21.27 -16.80
N THR A 137 8.75 -21.31 -17.30
CA THR A 137 9.87 -22.03 -16.69
C THR A 137 10.22 -21.51 -15.29
N LYS A 138 10.41 -20.20 -15.14
CA LYS A 138 10.75 -19.60 -13.83
C LYS A 138 9.64 -19.77 -12.79
N ARG A 139 8.37 -19.72 -13.20
CA ARG A 139 7.24 -20.01 -12.30
C ARG A 139 7.31 -21.42 -11.72
N ILE A 140 7.56 -22.42 -12.58
CA ILE A 140 7.72 -23.83 -12.14
C ILE A 140 8.93 -23.95 -11.21
N GLU A 141 10.06 -23.35 -11.55
CA GLU A 141 11.28 -23.39 -10.72
C GLU A 141 11.05 -22.76 -9.33
N LYS A 142 10.34 -21.61 -9.27
CA LYS A 142 9.99 -20.93 -8.02
C LYS A 142 9.13 -21.82 -7.10
N ILE A 143 8.11 -22.47 -7.68
CA ILE A 143 7.24 -23.40 -6.94
C ILE A 143 8.05 -24.58 -6.40
N ILE A 144 8.88 -25.22 -7.24
CA ILE A 144 9.75 -26.31 -6.82
C ILE A 144 10.69 -25.87 -5.69
N ASN A 145 11.24 -24.64 -5.80
CA ASN A 145 12.15 -24.08 -4.79
C ASN A 145 11.45 -23.73 -3.46
N SER A 146 10.18 -23.42 -3.47
CA SER A 146 9.37 -23.12 -2.28
C SER A 146 8.75 -24.38 -1.65
N THR A 147 8.70 -25.51 -2.37
CA THR A 147 8.12 -26.73 -1.86
C THR A 147 9.06 -27.41 -0.88
N LEU A 148 8.56 -27.75 0.32
CA LEU A 148 9.26 -28.52 1.34
C LEU A 148 8.90 -30.01 1.20
N GLY A 149 9.93 -30.87 1.11
CA GLY A 149 9.73 -32.32 1.02
C GLY A 149 9.58 -32.85 -0.40
N TYR A 150 8.67 -33.81 -0.56
CA TYR A 150 8.44 -34.47 -1.85
C TYR A 150 7.33 -33.77 -2.64
N PHE A 151 7.46 -33.75 -3.96
CA PHE A 151 6.46 -33.22 -4.88
C PHE A 151 6.33 -34.10 -6.14
N THR A 152 5.21 -33.98 -6.81
CA THR A 152 4.92 -34.68 -8.07
C THR A 152 4.74 -33.66 -9.20
N LYS A 153 4.72 -34.12 -10.44
CA LYS A 153 4.37 -33.27 -11.57
C LYS A 153 2.92 -32.82 -11.53
N GLU A 154 2.05 -33.63 -10.92
CA GLU A 154 0.63 -33.31 -10.76
C GLU A 154 0.44 -32.14 -9.79
N ASP A 155 1.18 -32.11 -8.68
CA ASP A 155 1.16 -30.97 -7.75
C ASP A 155 1.53 -29.65 -8.47
N ILE A 156 2.54 -29.69 -9.34
CA ILE A 156 2.93 -28.52 -10.14
C ILE A 156 1.85 -28.14 -11.16
N ARG A 157 1.16 -29.12 -11.71
CA ARG A 157 0.07 -28.91 -12.69
C ARG A 157 -1.14 -28.28 -12.03
N GLU A 158 -1.50 -28.70 -10.83
CA GLU A 158 -2.58 -28.10 -10.04
C GLU A 158 -2.27 -26.63 -9.67
N LEU A 159 -1.02 -26.33 -9.32
CA LEU A 159 -0.57 -24.96 -8.99
C LEU A 159 -0.38 -24.07 -10.23
N CYS A 160 -0.23 -24.66 -11.43
CA CYS A 160 -0.01 -23.94 -12.67
C CYS A 160 -0.89 -24.50 -13.80
N PRO A 161 -2.23 -24.39 -13.74
CA PRO A 161 -3.14 -24.97 -14.73
C PRO A 161 -3.01 -24.34 -16.13
N ASP A 162 -2.43 -23.15 -16.22
CA ASP A 162 -2.16 -22.41 -17.47
C ASP A 162 -0.88 -22.85 -18.18
N ILE A 163 -0.08 -23.76 -17.59
CA ILE A 163 1.19 -24.21 -18.17
C ILE A 163 1.00 -25.59 -18.81
N PRO A 164 1.28 -25.73 -20.12
CA PRO A 164 1.18 -27.01 -20.81
C PRO A 164 2.13 -28.08 -20.24
N GLU A 165 1.65 -29.30 -20.13
CA GLU A 165 2.42 -30.45 -19.62
C GLU A 165 3.79 -30.65 -20.29
N PRO A 166 3.97 -30.47 -21.60
CA PRO A 166 5.29 -30.55 -22.25
C PRO A 166 6.29 -29.55 -21.65
N THR A 167 5.82 -28.37 -21.22
CA THR A 167 6.68 -27.36 -20.58
C THR A 167 7.10 -27.81 -19.18
N ILE A 168 6.17 -28.35 -18.39
CA ILE A 168 6.48 -28.93 -17.07
C ILE A 168 7.51 -30.04 -17.21
N ASN A 169 7.28 -30.98 -18.14
CA ASN A 169 8.20 -32.08 -18.40
C ASN A 169 9.60 -31.60 -18.80
N ARG A 170 9.69 -30.58 -19.64
CA ARG A 170 10.97 -30.00 -20.04
C ARG A 170 11.72 -29.38 -18.85
N VAL A 171 11.01 -28.64 -17.99
CA VAL A 171 11.63 -28.02 -16.80
C VAL A 171 12.15 -29.09 -15.82
N PHE A 172 11.34 -30.11 -15.53
CA PHE A 172 11.78 -31.24 -14.68
C PHE A 172 13.01 -31.94 -15.25
N ASN A 173 13.06 -32.17 -16.54
CA ASN A 173 14.23 -32.79 -17.19
C ASN A 173 15.48 -31.92 -17.09
N ASN A 174 15.33 -30.59 -17.25
CA ASN A 174 16.46 -29.67 -17.11
C ASN A 174 16.96 -29.60 -15.66
N LEU A 175 16.06 -29.41 -14.68
CA LEU A 175 16.42 -29.38 -13.27
C LEU A 175 17.07 -30.68 -12.80
N ARG A 176 16.63 -31.83 -13.34
CA ARG A 176 17.28 -33.12 -13.07
C ARG A 176 18.69 -33.20 -13.67
N LYS A 177 18.86 -32.74 -14.93
CA LYS A 177 20.19 -32.68 -15.57
C LYS A 177 21.15 -31.77 -14.81
N ASP A 178 20.64 -30.65 -14.29
CA ASP A 178 21.38 -29.69 -13.49
C ASP A 178 21.65 -30.19 -12.05
N GLY A 179 21.18 -31.39 -11.67
CA GLY A 179 21.35 -31.95 -10.31
C GLY A 179 20.56 -31.24 -9.21
N LYS A 180 19.57 -30.39 -9.59
CA LYS A 180 18.77 -29.62 -8.61
C LYS A 180 17.60 -30.41 -8.02
N ILE A 181 17.11 -31.41 -8.74
CA ILE A 181 16.05 -32.33 -8.30
C ILE A 181 16.41 -33.77 -8.63
N GLU A 182 15.96 -34.69 -7.80
CA GLU A 182 16.11 -36.13 -8.04
C GLU A 182 14.80 -36.88 -7.91
N VAL A 183 14.70 -38.02 -8.59
CA VAL A 183 13.56 -38.95 -8.50
C VAL A 183 13.73 -39.86 -7.30
N VAL A 184 12.78 -39.81 -6.38
CA VAL A 184 12.77 -40.67 -5.18
C VAL A 184 11.95 -41.94 -5.41
N ALA A 185 10.84 -41.84 -6.12
CA ALA A 185 10.00 -42.98 -6.50
C ALA A 185 9.64 -42.90 -7.99
N ARG A 186 9.80 -44.01 -8.71
CA ARG A 186 9.44 -44.15 -10.12
C ARG A 186 8.03 -44.73 -10.26
N GLY A 187 7.34 -44.42 -11.33
CA GLY A 187 6.01 -44.89 -11.63
C GLY A 187 5.07 -43.79 -12.13
N ARG A 188 3.78 -44.13 -12.18
CA ARG A 188 2.73 -43.21 -12.73
C ARG A 188 2.61 -41.90 -11.91
N SER A 189 2.93 -41.96 -10.61
CA SER A 189 3.00 -40.81 -9.69
C SER A 189 4.43 -40.64 -9.16
N ALA A 190 5.40 -40.45 -10.05
CA ALA A 190 6.80 -40.28 -9.69
C ALA A 190 6.98 -39.12 -8.68
N LYS A 191 7.63 -39.43 -7.54
CA LYS A 191 7.94 -38.43 -6.51
C LYS A 191 9.35 -37.90 -6.70
N TRP A 192 9.46 -36.60 -6.55
CA TRP A 192 10.70 -35.84 -6.70
C TRP A 192 11.03 -35.12 -5.40
N LYS A 193 12.30 -34.84 -5.17
CA LYS A 193 12.77 -33.95 -4.10
C LYS A 193 13.88 -33.05 -4.63
N ARG A 194 14.12 -31.94 -3.94
CA ARG A 194 15.30 -31.12 -4.18
C ARG A 194 16.53 -31.80 -3.61
N VAL A 195 17.65 -31.58 -4.27
CA VAL A 195 19.00 -32.01 -3.83
C VAL A 195 19.65 -30.87 -3.07
#